data_c728699fab1e20c1f1c9f91374548dfd
#
_entry.id   c728699fab1e20c1f1c9f91374548dfd
#
_cell.length_a   1.000
_cell.length_b   1.000
_cell.length_c   1.000
_cell.angle_alpha   90.00
_cell.angle_beta   90.00
_cell.angle_gamma   90.00
#
_symmetry.space_group_name_H-M   'P 1'
#
loop_
_entity.id
_entity.type
_entity.pdbx_description
1 polymer ?
#
loop_
_entity_poly.entity_id
_entity_poly.type
_entity_poly.pdbx_seq_one_letter_code
_entity_poly.pdbx_strand_id
1 'polypeptide(L)'
;MSVPWFHVPSVPVEGAQVVLDRDEARHALGVRRLGAGDGVTVFDGRGTVADASIEPARTREGGTLVRIRSVRRMPRAGVDVVVGVAPPKGDRLSTMLDMLGQLGVTAVVPLDARFGVVDAEGINRARAERILLEACKQSRAAWVAELRPAATLAAFTEAARAEGRTMLLADAGGGAADAAACGRVAVAVGPEGGFSAEEVAGAVAAGAVSVGLGPSVLRVETAAVALAALLRARPAAG
;
A
#
# COMPACT_ATOMS: atom_id res chain seq x y z
N MET A 1 5.33 -14.36 -22.26
CA MET A 1 5.53 -13.06 -21.56
C MET A 1 4.29 -12.77 -20.74
N SER A 2 4.41 -12.14 -19.58
CA SER A 2 3.26 -11.84 -18.74
C SER A 2 2.51 -10.63 -19.27
N VAL A 3 1.17 -10.68 -19.23
CA VAL A 3 0.29 -9.58 -19.65
C VAL A 3 0.52 -8.35 -18.76
N PRO A 4 0.80 -7.16 -19.30
CA PRO A 4 1.04 -5.95 -18.52
C PRO A 4 -0.25 -5.38 -17.93
N TRP A 5 -0.11 -4.73 -16.76
CA TRP A 5 -1.20 -4.11 -16.01
C TRP A 5 -1.20 -2.60 -16.15
N PHE A 6 -2.38 -2.03 -16.36
CA PHE A 6 -2.61 -0.58 -16.52
C PHE A 6 -3.76 -0.13 -15.61
N HIS A 7 -3.57 1.01 -14.97
CA HIS A 7 -4.59 1.57 -14.09
C HIS A 7 -5.61 2.37 -14.89
N VAL A 8 -6.88 2.25 -14.50
CA VAL A 8 -7.98 3.08 -14.99
C VAL A 8 -8.84 3.53 -13.80
N PRO A 9 -9.43 4.72 -13.81
CA PRO A 9 -10.24 5.21 -12.69
C PRO A 9 -11.43 4.31 -12.34
N SER A 10 -11.96 3.60 -13.34
CA SER A 10 -13.05 2.63 -13.20
C SER A 10 -12.99 1.62 -14.34
N VAL A 11 -13.18 0.35 -14.03
CA VAL A 11 -13.28 -0.73 -15.02
C VAL A 11 -14.74 -0.85 -15.44
N PRO A 12 -15.07 -0.57 -16.71
CA PRO A 12 -16.44 -0.69 -17.20
C PRO A 12 -16.82 -2.17 -17.46
N VAL A 13 -18.05 -2.39 -17.85
CA VAL A 13 -18.58 -3.73 -18.18
C VAL A 13 -17.90 -4.34 -19.42
N GLU A 14 -18.03 -5.64 -19.58
CA GLU A 14 -17.57 -6.37 -20.76
C GLU A 14 -18.14 -5.77 -22.07
N GLY A 15 -17.32 -5.75 -23.11
CA GLY A 15 -17.65 -5.15 -24.41
C GLY A 15 -17.46 -3.64 -24.50
N ALA A 16 -17.41 -2.93 -23.37
CA ALA A 16 -17.19 -1.49 -23.35
C ALA A 16 -15.74 -1.12 -23.67
N GLN A 17 -15.51 0.16 -23.92
CA GLN A 17 -14.17 0.74 -24.08
C GLN A 17 -13.82 1.61 -22.87
N VAL A 18 -12.56 1.65 -22.52
CA VAL A 18 -12.00 2.59 -21.54
C VAL A 18 -10.71 3.20 -22.08
N VAL A 19 -10.43 4.41 -21.65
CA VAL A 19 -9.22 5.14 -22.04
C VAL A 19 -8.09 4.82 -21.07
N LEU A 20 -6.96 4.35 -21.59
CA LEU A 20 -5.69 4.51 -20.91
C LEU A 20 -5.26 5.98 -21.13
N ASP A 21 -4.99 6.69 -20.06
CA ASP A 21 -4.55 8.07 -20.13
C ASP A 21 -3.20 8.21 -20.87
N ARG A 22 -2.71 9.43 -20.98
CA ARG A 22 -1.47 9.71 -21.72
C ARG A 22 -0.26 8.98 -21.17
N ASP A 23 -0.14 8.87 -19.84
CA ASP A 23 1.01 8.24 -19.19
C ASP A 23 0.95 6.72 -19.33
N GLU A 24 -0.21 6.13 -19.11
CA GLU A 24 -0.44 4.69 -19.33
C GLU A 24 -0.30 4.32 -20.82
N ALA A 25 -0.82 5.14 -21.71
CA ALA A 25 -0.67 4.93 -23.16
C ALA A 25 0.81 5.01 -23.61
N ARG A 26 1.57 5.97 -23.07
CA ARG A 26 3.02 6.05 -23.34
C ARG A 26 3.76 4.82 -22.83
N HIS A 27 3.39 4.32 -21.66
CA HIS A 27 3.96 3.08 -21.12
C HIS A 27 3.59 1.88 -22.01
N ALA A 28 2.33 1.73 -22.40
CA ALA A 28 1.86 0.64 -23.23
C ALA A 28 2.52 0.63 -24.62
N LEU A 29 2.40 1.73 -25.33
CA LEU A 29 2.78 1.81 -26.74
C LEU A 29 4.27 2.14 -26.95
N GLY A 30 4.84 2.98 -26.06
CA GLY A 30 6.24 3.41 -26.18
C GLY A 30 7.21 2.44 -25.51
N VAL A 31 7.01 2.15 -24.22
CA VAL A 31 7.94 1.32 -23.43
C VAL A 31 7.72 -0.16 -23.70
N ARG A 32 6.47 -0.63 -23.63
CA ARG A 32 6.13 -2.04 -23.87
C ARG A 32 5.98 -2.39 -25.34
N ARG A 33 5.88 -1.39 -26.23
CA ARG A 33 5.74 -1.54 -27.68
C ARG A 33 4.52 -2.38 -28.09
N LEU A 34 3.44 -2.23 -27.34
CA LEU A 34 2.18 -2.92 -27.64
C LEU A 34 1.51 -2.24 -28.83
N GLY A 35 0.79 -3.04 -29.62
CA GLY A 35 0.00 -2.60 -30.78
C GLY A 35 -1.49 -2.93 -30.66
N ALA A 36 -2.24 -2.54 -31.67
CA ALA A 36 -3.66 -2.89 -31.77
C ALA A 36 -3.85 -4.41 -31.74
N GLY A 37 -4.79 -4.88 -30.94
CA GLY A 37 -5.08 -6.30 -30.73
C GLY A 37 -4.29 -6.94 -29.57
N ASP A 38 -3.20 -6.33 -29.11
CA ASP A 38 -2.43 -6.89 -28.00
C ASP A 38 -3.24 -6.90 -26.71
N GLY A 39 -3.08 -8.00 -25.95
CA GLY A 39 -3.73 -8.20 -24.67
C GLY A 39 -3.10 -7.39 -23.54
N VAL A 40 -3.94 -6.78 -22.73
CA VAL A 40 -3.57 -6.04 -21.51
C VAL A 40 -4.53 -6.39 -20.38
N THR A 41 -4.10 -6.16 -19.16
CA THR A 41 -5.00 -6.18 -18.00
C THR A 41 -5.22 -4.74 -17.54
N VAL A 42 -6.46 -4.35 -17.32
CA VAL A 42 -6.79 -3.06 -16.68
C VAL A 42 -7.39 -3.31 -15.29
N PHE A 43 -7.16 -2.39 -14.36
CA PHE A 43 -7.68 -2.48 -13.00
C PHE A 43 -7.97 -1.11 -12.41
N ASP A 44 -8.89 -1.04 -11.43
CA ASP A 44 -9.33 0.20 -10.79
C ASP A 44 -8.65 0.49 -9.44
N GLY A 45 -7.72 -0.37 -9.01
CA GLY A 45 -7.08 -0.26 -7.69
C GLY A 45 -8.01 -0.56 -6.51
N ARG A 46 -9.24 -0.99 -6.77
CA ARG A 46 -10.29 -1.29 -5.77
C ARG A 46 -10.81 -2.72 -5.87
N GLY A 47 -10.04 -3.57 -6.55
CA GLY A 47 -10.32 -4.99 -6.68
C GLY A 47 -11.07 -5.37 -7.96
N THR A 48 -11.46 -4.45 -8.84
CA THR A 48 -12.00 -4.80 -10.15
C THR A 48 -10.88 -4.89 -11.17
N VAL A 49 -10.81 -5.99 -11.88
CA VAL A 49 -9.78 -6.29 -12.87
C VAL A 49 -10.48 -6.78 -14.15
N ALA A 50 -9.94 -6.39 -15.29
CA ALA A 50 -10.46 -6.85 -16.58
C ALA A 50 -9.33 -7.22 -17.54
N ASP A 51 -9.53 -8.27 -18.31
CA ASP A 51 -8.74 -8.54 -19.48
C ASP A 51 -9.26 -7.68 -20.63
N ALA A 52 -8.35 -7.05 -21.34
CA ALA A 52 -8.68 -6.10 -22.40
C ALA A 52 -7.72 -6.24 -23.58
N SER A 53 -8.05 -5.62 -24.69
CA SER A 53 -7.18 -5.51 -25.87
C SER A 53 -7.04 -4.06 -26.31
N ILE A 54 -5.86 -3.69 -26.76
CA ILE A 54 -5.59 -2.35 -27.30
C ILE A 54 -6.37 -2.16 -28.61
N GLU A 55 -7.08 -1.03 -28.72
CA GLU A 55 -7.76 -0.60 -29.93
C GLU A 55 -6.81 0.27 -30.80
N PRO A 56 -7.01 0.32 -32.13
CA PRO A 56 -6.18 1.14 -33.01
C PRO A 56 -6.40 2.64 -32.82
N ALA A 57 -7.46 3.04 -32.11
CA ALA A 57 -7.83 4.43 -31.93
C ALA A 57 -7.06 5.10 -30.78
N ARG A 58 -6.66 6.36 -31.02
CA ARG A 58 -6.05 7.24 -30.01
C ARG A 58 -7.00 8.40 -29.67
N THR A 59 -6.93 8.87 -28.44
CA THR A 59 -7.65 10.10 -28.05
C THR A 59 -6.88 11.34 -28.47
N ARG A 60 -7.57 12.48 -28.58
CA ARG A 60 -6.95 13.78 -28.89
C ARG A 60 -5.91 14.21 -27.85
N GLU A 61 -6.07 13.73 -26.62
CA GLU A 61 -5.21 14.04 -25.45
C GLU A 61 -4.00 13.09 -25.36
N GLY A 62 -3.79 12.20 -26.33
CA GLY A 62 -2.66 11.29 -26.38
C GLY A 62 -2.83 9.96 -25.64
N GLY A 63 -4.03 9.68 -25.13
CA GLY A 63 -4.39 8.37 -24.59
C GLY A 63 -4.68 7.34 -25.68
N THR A 64 -4.90 6.07 -25.28
CA THR A 64 -5.34 5.01 -26.19
C THR A 64 -6.56 4.28 -25.63
N LEU A 65 -7.39 3.77 -26.53
CA LEU A 65 -8.58 2.99 -26.15
C LEU A 65 -8.20 1.53 -25.95
N VAL A 66 -8.80 0.90 -24.96
CA VAL A 66 -8.78 -0.54 -24.78
C VAL A 66 -10.22 -1.07 -24.68
N ARG A 67 -10.46 -2.24 -25.26
CA ARG A 67 -11.77 -2.92 -25.24
C ARG A 67 -11.75 -3.98 -24.16
N ILE A 68 -12.71 -3.93 -23.27
CA ILE A 68 -12.87 -4.91 -22.19
C ILE A 68 -13.36 -6.24 -22.76
N ARG A 69 -12.68 -7.33 -22.42
CA ARG A 69 -12.97 -8.71 -22.85
C ARG A 69 -13.65 -9.52 -21.76
N SER A 70 -13.24 -9.34 -20.53
CA SER A 70 -13.82 -10.00 -19.36
C SER A 70 -13.61 -9.13 -18.13
N VAL A 71 -14.50 -9.21 -17.15
CA VAL A 71 -14.39 -8.49 -15.88
C VAL A 71 -14.46 -9.48 -14.73
N ARG A 72 -13.59 -9.29 -13.72
CA ARG A 72 -13.61 -10.09 -12.49
C ARG A 72 -13.38 -9.24 -11.27
N ARG A 73 -13.94 -9.65 -10.15
CA ARG A 73 -13.69 -9.07 -8.83
C ARG A 73 -12.64 -9.92 -8.10
N MET A 74 -11.58 -9.31 -7.65
CA MET A 74 -10.55 -9.96 -6.84
C MET A 74 -10.74 -9.56 -5.38
N PRO A 75 -10.94 -10.50 -4.45
CA PRO A 75 -10.98 -10.19 -3.03
C PRO A 75 -9.60 -9.73 -2.53
N ARG A 76 -9.56 -8.99 -1.43
CA ARG A 76 -8.28 -8.78 -0.73
C ARG A 76 -7.81 -10.12 -0.16
N ALA A 77 -6.58 -10.48 -0.48
CA ALA A 77 -5.97 -11.69 0.05
C ALA A 77 -5.21 -11.42 1.36
N GLY A 78 -5.19 -12.40 2.26
CA GLY A 78 -4.41 -12.37 3.49
C GLY A 78 -4.93 -11.38 4.55
N VAL A 79 -4.13 -11.16 5.57
CA VAL A 79 -4.44 -10.27 6.71
C VAL A 79 -4.57 -8.81 6.24
N ASP A 80 -5.59 -8.10 6.73
CA ASP A 80 -5.80 -6.68 6.46
C ASP A 80 -4.85 -5.84 7.34
N VAL A 81 -3.77 -5.33 6.76
CA VAL A 81 -2.71 -4.62 7.47
C VAL A 81 -2.70 -3.13 7.13
N VAL A 82 -2.83 -2.28 8.15
CA VAL A 82 -2.59 -0.84 8.07
C VAL A 82 -1.26 -0.53 8.75
N VAL A 83 -0.38 0.20 8.06
CA VAL A 83 0.95 0.55 8.59
C VAL A 83 1.00 2.04 8.89
N GLY A 84 1.06 2.38 10.18
CA GLY A 84 1.40 3.71 10.66
C GLY A 84 2.93 3.79 10.80
N VAL A 85 3.57 4.78 10.21
CA VAL A 85 5.03 4.86 10.21
C VAL A 85 5.51 6.30 10.24
N ALA A 86 6.47 6.61 11.12
CA ALA A 86 7.17 7.88 11.07
C ALA A 86 8.01 7.95 9.78
N PRO A 87 7.79 8.97 8.91
CA PRO A 87 8.42 8.98 7.59
C PRO A 87 9.96 9.02 7.67
N PRO A 88 10.68 8.09 7.06
CA PRO A 88 12.15 8.16 6.99
C PRO A 88 12.61 9.22 6.00
N LYS A 89 13.83 9.75 6.17
CA LYS A 89 14.41 10.77 5.29
C LYS A 89 14.74 10.27 3.88
N GLY A 90 14.56 11.16 2.91
CA GLY A 90 15.06 10.99 1.53
C GLY A 90 14.42 9.82 0.79
N ASP A 91 15.21 9.13 -0.02
CA ASP A 91 14.72 8.05 -0.89
C ASP A 91 14.23 6.81 -0.14
N ARG A 92 14.57 6.67 1.16
CA ARG A 92 14.09 5.57 2.01
C ARG A 92 12.57 5.54 2.11
N LEU A 93 11.92 6.71 2.16
CA LEU A 93 10.45 6.81 2.13
C LEU A 93 9.89 6.20 0.84
N SER A 94 10.45 6.56 -0.32
CA SER A 94 10.00 6.06 -1.61
C SER A 94 10.18 4.54 -1.72
N THR A 95 11.34 4.03 -1.27
CA THR A 95 11.64 2.59 -1.26
C THR A 95 10.70 1.82 -0.33
N MET A 96 10.43 2.36 0.87
CA MET A 96 9.50 1.75 1.81
C MET A 96 8.08 1.68 1.26
N LEU A 97 7.57 2.77 0.68
CA LEU A 97 6.23 2.81 0.08
C LEU A 97 6.09 1.81 -1.06
N ASP A 98 7.11 1.69 -1.92
CA ASP A 98 7.14 0.71 -2.99
C ASP A 98 7.04 -0.73 -2.45
N MET A 99 7.86 -1.08 -1.45
CA MET A 99 7.83 -2.41 -0.82
C MET A 99 6.49 -2.68 -0.12
N LEU A 100 5.94 -1.72 0.63
CA LEU A 100 4.64 -1.87 1.28
C LEU A 100 3.50 -2.04 0.27
N GLY A 101 3.56 -1.30 -0.84
CA GLY A 101 2.62 -1.45 -1.96
C GLY A 101 2.69 -2.84 -2.60
N GLN A 102 3.90 -3.37 -2.83
CA GLN A 102 4.11 -4.72 -3.37
C GLN A 102 3.59 -5.82 -2.42
N LEU A 103 3.75 -5.63 -1.10
CA LEU A 103 3.21 -6.53 -0.08
C LEU A 103 1.68 -6.45 0.01
N GLY A 104 1.05 -5.46 -0.61
CA GLY A 104 -0.40 -5.30 -0.64
C GLY A 104 -0.99 -4.92 0.72
N VAL A 105 -0.31 -4.08 1.50
CA VAL A 105 -0.90 -3.51 2.72
C VAL A 105 -2.17 -2.73 2.38
N THR A 106 -3.08 -2.60 3.32
CA THR A 106 -4.36 -1.92 3.09
C THR A 106 -4.18 -0.42 3.01
N ALA A 107 -3.41 0.14 3.94
CA ALA A 107 -3.12 1.56 3.96
C ALA A 107 -1.77 1.84 4.63
N VAL A 108 -1.23 3.03 4.32
CA VAL A 108 -0.09 3.63 5.00
C VAL A 108 -0.56 4.95 5.62
N VAL A 109 -0.21 5.17 6.89
CA VAL A 109 -0.50 6.38 7.65
C VAL A 109 0.84 7.01 8.07
N PRO A 110 1.21 8.19 7.57
CA PRO A 110 2.37 8.91 8.08
C PRO A 110 2.13 9.28 9.55
N LEU A 111 3.05 8.90 10.44
CA LEU A 111 2.94 9.22 11.86
C LEU A 111 3.78 10.46 12.20
N ASP A 112 3.11 11.44 12.80
CA ASP A 112 3.78 12.52 13.51
C ASP A 112 4.16 12.02 14.91
N ALA A 113 5.46 11.87 15.16
CA ALA A 113 6.03 11.35 16.39
C ALA A 113 7.00 12.38 16.98
N ARG A 114 7.09 12.45 18.31
CA ARG A 114 7.91 13.44 19.02
C ARG A 114 9.36 13.51 18.54
N PHE A 115 9.96 12.40 18.20
CA PHE A 115 11.33 12.33 17.70
C PHE A 115 11.42 12.15 16.18
N GLY A 116 10.31 12.40 15.49
CA GLY A 116 10.26 12.41 14.03
C GLY A 116 11.15 13.50 13.45
N VAL A 117 11.87 13.16 12.37
CA VAL A 117 12.79 14.08 11.70
C VAL A 117 12.25 14.59 10.36
N VAL A 118 11.16 14.03 9.91
CA VAL A 118 10.44 14.40 8.70
C VAL A 118 9.02 14.79 9.09
N ASP A 119 8.58 15.94 8.62
CA ASP A 119 7.20 16.38 8.79
C ASP A 119 6.25 15.40 8.09
N ALA A 120 5.41 14.75 8.89
CA ALA A 120 4.47 13.75 8.39
C ALA A 120 3.37 14.36 7.48
N GLU A 121 2.99 15.61 7.72
CA GLU A 121 2.04 16.35 6.87
C GLU A 121 2.70 16.87 5.59
N GLY A 122 3.99 17.17 5.64
CA GLY A 122 4.77 17.75 4.53
C GLY A 122 5.19 16.75 3.46
N ILE A 123 4.87 15.48 3.55
CA ILE A 123 5.21 14.51 2.51
C ILE A 123 4.49 14.84 1.19
N ASN A 124 5.20 14.68 0.07
CA ASN A 124 4.59 14.86 -1.26
C ASN A 124 3.59 13.72 -1.54
N ARG A 125 2.32 13.98 -1.20
CA ARG A 125 1.24 13.02 -1.29
C ARG A 125 1.07 12.45 -2.69
N ALA A 126 1.06 13.30 -3.71
CA ALA A 126 0.90 12.86 -5.10
C ALA A 126 2.03 11.92 -5.56
N ARG A 127 3.28 12.19 -5.14
CA ARG A 127 4.41 11.30 -5.40
C ARG A 127 4.26 9.96 -4.67
N ALA A 128 3.85 9.99 -3.40
CA ALA A 128 3.67 8.79 -2.59
C ALA A 128 2.55 7.89 -3.14
N GLU A 129 1.40 8.46 -3.49
CA GLU A 129 0.28 7.73 -4.11
C GLU A 129 0.68 7.11 -5.46
N ARG A 130 1.47 7.82 -6.27
CA ARG A 130 2.00 7.28 -7.52
C ARG A 130 2.94 6.09 -7.29
N ILE A 131 3.79 6.13 -6.26
CA ILE A 131 4.66 5.00 -5.92
C ILE A 131 3.82 3.78 -5.52
N LEU A 132 2.81 3.94 -4.68
CA LEU A 132 1.92 2.86 -4.27
C LEU A 132 1.15 2.26 -5.47
N LEU A 133 0.73 3.09 -6.42
CA LEU A 133 0.09 2.64 -7.65
C LEU A 133 1.05 1.84 -8.55
N GLU A 134 2.26 2.32 -8.77
CA GLU A 134 3.25 1.62 -9.58
C GLU A 134 3.68 0.29 -8.95
N ALA A 135 3.83 0.25 -7.62
CA ALA A 135 4.08 -0.98 -6.86
C ALA A 135 2.95 -2.00 -7.06
N CYS A 136 1.71 -1.55 -7.02
CA CYS A 136 0.52 -2.36 -7.26
C CYS A 136 0.49 -2.94 -8.69
N LYS A 137 0.80 -2.14 -9.71
CA LYS A 137 0.93 -2.58 -11.11
C LYS A 137 2.01 -3.66 -11.27
N GLN A 138 3.17 -3.41 -10.68
CA GLN A 138 4.32 -4.31 -10.76
C GLN A 138 4.03 -5.65 -10.07
N SER A 139 3.44 -5.65 -8.89
CA SER A 139 3.08 -6.85 -8.13
C SER A 139 1.81 -7.54 -8.64
N ARG A 140 1.10 -6.92 -9.60
CA ARG A 140 -0.21 -7.37 -10.12
C ARG A 140 -1.27 -7.54 -9.03
N ALA A 141 -1.21 -6.69 -8.04
CA ALA A 141 -2.24 -6.59 -7.03
C ALA A 141 -3.46 -5.84 -7.59
N ALA A 142 -4.67 -6.26 -7.22
CA ALA A 142 -5.89 -5.58 -7.66
C ALA A 142 -6.29 -4.42 -6.75
N TRP A 143 -5.59 -4.27 -5.61
CA TRP A 143 -5.91 -3.28 -4.58
C TRP A 143 -4.70 -2.39 -4.32
N VAL A 144 -4.82 -1.11 -4.63
CA VAL A 144 -3.80 -0.11 -4.29
C VAL A 144 -3.88 0.19 -2.79
N ALA A 145 -2.73 0.27 -2.14
CA ALA A 145 -2.66 0.71 -0.76
C ALA A 145 -3.08 2.19 -0.65
N GLU A 146 -3.96 2.49 0.31
CA GLU A 146 -4.41 3.86 0.57
C GLU A 146 -3.31 4.63 1.31
N LEU A 147 -3.01 5.86 0.88
CA LEU A 147 -2.24 6.80 1.69
C LEU A 147 -3.24 7.64 2.51
N ARG A 148 -3.32 7.39 3.80
CA ARG A 148 -4.20 8.15 4.71
C ARG A 148 -3.57 9.48 5.13
N PRO A 149 -4.35 10.42 5.67
CA PRO A 149 -3.80 11.62 6.30
C PRO A 149 -2.80 11.29 7.41
N ALA A 150 -1.88 12.23 7.70
CA ALA A 150 -0.97 12.10 8.83
C ALA A 150 -1.73 12.06 10.16
N ALA A 151 -1.19 11.36 11.14
CA ALA A 151 -1.79 11.21 12.46
C ALA A 151 -0.72 11.12 13.54
N THR A 152 -1.05 11.51 14.77
CA THR A 152 -0.25 11.16 15.94
C THR A 152 -0.40 9.68 16.28
N LEU A 153 0.53 9.11 17.06
CA LEU A 153 0.41 7.73 17.52
C LEU A 153 -0.91 7.50 18.29
N ALA A 154 -1.31 8.46 19.12
CA ALA A 154 -2.57 8.37 19.87
C ALA A 154 -3.80 8.32 18.95
N ALA A 155 -3.88 9.21 17.95
CA ALA A 155 -4.98 9.21 16.99
C ALA A 155 -4.99 7.94 16.12
N PHE A 156 -3.83 7.45 15.72
CA PHE A 156 -3.70 6.19 14.98
C PHE A 156 -4.17 4.98 15.78
N THR A 157 -3.79 4.91 17.07
CA THR A 157 -4.20 3.84 17.99
C THR A 157 -5.72 3.86 18.20
N GLU A 158 -6.31 5.02 18.41
CA GLU A 158 -7.75 5.16 18.57
C GLU A 158 -8.52 4.78 17.29
N ALA A 159 -8.04 5.20 16.13
CA ALA A 159 -8.60 4.79 14.83
C ALA A 159 -8.53 3.27 14.64
N ALA A 160 -7.41 2.65 14.98
CA ALA A 160 -7.23 1.21 14.92
C ALA A 160 -8.25 0.48 15.83
N ARG A 161 -8.44 0.98 17.06
CA ARG A 161 -9.44 0.46 18.01
C ARG A 161 -10.86 0.59 17.45
N ALA A 162 -11.21 1.75 16.93
CA ALA A 162 -12.53 2.01 16.34
C ALA A 162 -12.81 1.13 15.10
N GLU A 163 -11.76 0.81 14.32
CA GLU A 163 -11.86 -0.12 13.19
C GLU A 163 -11.81 -1.61 13.61
N GLY A 164 -11.74 -1.94 14.90
CA GLY A 164 -11.64 -3.31 15.40
C GLY A 164 -10.34 -4.02 14.98
N ARG A 165 -9.22 -3.28 14.87
CA ARG A 165 -7.90 -3.82 14.53
C ARG A 165 -7.11 -4.15 15.79
N THR A 166 -6.38 -5.24 15.75
CA THR A 166 -5.28 -5.47 16.72
C THR A 166 -4.18 -4.45 16.47
N MET A 167 -3.86 -3.65 17.50
CA MET A 167 -2.81 -2.63 17.41
C MET A 167 -1.48 -3.19 17.88
N LEU A 168 -0.49 -3.19 17.00
CA LEU A 168 0.90 -3.59 17.27
C LEU A 168 1.80 -2.36 17.26
N LEU A 169 2.64 -2.25 18.28
CA LEU A 169 3.66 -1.21 18.40
C LEU A 169 5.04 -1.84 18.22
N ALA A 170 5.76 -1.45 17.17
CA ALA A 170 7.13 -1.90 16.95
C ALA A 170 8.06 -1.36 18.03
N ASP A 171 8.65 -2.25 18.82
CA ASP A 171 9.55 -1.95 19.92
C ASP A 171 10.64 -3.04 20.00
N ALA A 172 11.90 -2.65 20.09
CA ALA A 172 13.02 -3.58 20.17
C ALA A 172 12.96 -4.50 21.41
N GLY A 173 12.31 -4.05 22.50
CA GLY A 173 12.06 -4.85 23.71
C GLY A 173 10.75 -5.65 23.70
N GLY A 174 9.98 -5.56 22.63
CA GLY A 174 8.67 -6.21 22.52
C GLY A 174 8.74 -7.73 22.38
N GLY A 175 7.64 -8.39 22.68
CA GLY A 175 7.47 -9.84 22.47
C GLY A 175 7.48 -10.22 20.99
N ALA A 176 7.49 -11.52 20.69
CA ALA A 176 7.41 -11.99 19.32
C ALA A 176 6.11 -11.51 18.63
N ALA A 177 6.22 -11.03 17.42
CA ALA A 177 5.08 -10.59 16.61
C ALA A 177 4.07 -11.73 16.29
N ASP A 178 4.40 -12.95 16.66
CA ASP A 178 3.61 -14.15 16.37
C ASP A 178 2.28 -14.22 17.08
N ALA A 179 2.21 -13.70 18.30
CA ALA A 179 1.12 -14.04 19.21
C ALA A 179 -0.18 -13.22 19.00
N ALA A 180 -0.13 -12.11 18.27
CA ALA A 180 -1.17 -11.10 18.43
C ALA A 180 -2.10 -10.88 17.23
N ALA A 181 -1.86 -11.46 16.06
CA ALA A 181 -2.53 -10.95 14.86
C ALA A 181 -3.37 -12.00 14.09
N CYS A 182 -4.67 -11.94 14.29
CA CYS A 182 -5.66 -12.57 13.41
C CYS A 182 -6.57 -11.50 12.78
N GLY A 183 -6.74 -11.56 11.45
CA GLY A 183 -7.74 -10.76 10.75
C GLY A 183 -7.31 -9.36 10.36
N ARG A 184 -7.56 -8.36 11.20
CA ARG A 184 -7.30 -6.93 10.91
C ARG A 184 -6.25 -6.37 11.87
N VAL A 185 -5.19 -5.85 11.35
CA VAL A 185 -4.05 -5.39 12.15
C VAL A 185 -3.66 -3.96 11.78
N ALA A 186 -3.33 -3.16 12.78
CA ALA A 186 -2.63 -1.90 12.62
C ALA A 186 -1.24 -2.01 13.26
N VAL A 187 -0.21 -1.57 12.56
CA VAL A 187 1.18 -1.59 13.04
C VAL A 187 1.69 -0.16 13.11
N ALA A 188 2.24 0.26 14.25
CA ALA A 188 2.95 1.53 14.37
C ALA A 188 4.46 1.30 14.43
N VAL A 189 5.21 2.03 13.61
CA VAL A 189 6.67 2.05 13.57
C VAL A 189 7.15 3.48 13.81
N GLY A 190 7.88 3.68 14.89
CA GLY A 190 8.43 4.98 15.28
C GLY A 190 9.62 5.41 14.41
N PRO A 191 10.11 6.66 14.61
CA PRO A 191 11.34 7.16 14.00
C PRO A 191 12.57 6.44 14.55
N GLU A 192 13.76 6.79 14.06
CA GLU A 192 15.03 6.21 14.52
C GLU A 192 15.26 6.38 16.05
N GLY A 193 14.70 7.44 16.65
CA GLY A 193 14.72 7.66 18.10
C GLY A 193 13.64 6.93 18.88
N GLY A 194 12.79 6.16 18.19
CA GLY A 194 11.61 5.50 18.78
C GLY A 194 10.47 6.48 19.07
N PHE A 195 9.42 5.98 19.69
CA PHE A 195 8.38 6.80 20.31
C PHE A 195 8.83 7.22 21.71
N SER A 196 8.33 8.34 22.22
CA SER A 196 8.57 8.75 23.61
C SER A 196 7.89 7.78 24.59
N ALA A 197 8.38 7.76 25.83
CA ALA A 197 7.78 6.93 26.88
C ALA A 197 6.28 7.24 27.09
N GLU A 198 5.90 8.52 26.94
CA GLU A 198 4.49 8.96 27.03
C GLU A 198 3.65 8.43 25.88
N GLU A 199 4.17 8.48 24.64
CA GLU A 199 3.50 7.93 23.46
C GLU A 199 3.30 6.41 23.58
N VAL A 200 4.34 5.69 24.00
CA VAL A 200 4.29 4.24 24.23
C VAL A 200 3.28 3.90 25.32
N ALA A 201 3.38 4.56 26.48
CA ALA A 201 2.46 4.31 27.61
C ALA A 201 1.01 4.57 27.23
N GLY A 202 0.73 5.65 26.48
CA GLY A 202 -0.60 5.96 25.98
C GLY A 202 -1.14 4.90 25.01
N ALA A 203 -0.33 4.44 24.07
CA ALA A 203 -0.72 3.40 23.12
C ALA A 203 -0.99 2.06 23.84
N VAL A 204 -0.12 1.66 24.77
CA VAL A 204 -0.30 0.43 25.56
C VAL A 204 -1.55 0.51 26.43
N ALA A 205 -1.81 1.64 27.11
CA ALA A 205 -3.02 1.85 27.88
C ALA A 205 -4.29 1.77 27.02
N ALA A 206 -4.20 2.13 25.73
CA ALA A 206 -5.29 1.98 24.76
C ALA A 206 -5.35 0.58 24.11
N GLY A 207 -4.53 -0.37 24.56
CA GLY A 207 -4.58 -1.78 24.14
C GLY A 207 -3.58 -2.17 23.05
N ALA A 208 -2.59 -1.32 22.75
CA ALA A 208 -1.51 -1.71 21.83
C ALA A 208 -0.58 -2.76 22.47
N VAL A 209 -0.11 -3.70 21.65
CA VAL A 209 0.82 -4.75 22.05
C VAL A 209 2.20 -4.42 21.47
N SER A 210 3.22 -4.31 22.34
CA SER A 210 4.62 -4.14 21.90
C SER A 210 5.15 -5.42 21.28
N VAL A 211 5.69 -5.32 20.06
CA VAL A 211 6.23 -6.43 19.30
C VAL A 211 7.64 -6.14 18.80
N GLY A 212 8.53 -7.10 18.98
CA GLY A 212 9.91 -7.05 18.50
C GLY A 212 10.14 -7.92 17.27
N LEU A 213 11.16 -7.56 16.50
CA LEU A 213 11.60 -8.29 15.30
C LEU A 213 12.97 -8.97 15.50
N GLY A 214 13.32 -9.26 16.73
CA GLY A 214 14.61 -9.86 17.09
C GLY A 214 15.55 -8.89 17.81
N PRO A 215 16.82 -9.30 18.05
CA PRO A 215 17.73 -8.60 18.96
C PRO A 215 18.33 -7.31 18.35
N SER A 216 18.19 -7.10 17.05
CA SER A 216 18.84 -5.98 16.36
C SER A 216 17.90 -4.79 16.24
N VAL A 217 18.45 -3.57 16.42
CA VAL A 217 17.74 -2.34 16.09
C VAL A 217 17.65 -2.22 14.58
N LEU A 218 16.42 -2.18 14.05
CA LEU A 218 16.15 -2.05 12.63
C LEU A 218 15.94 -0.58 12.27
N ARG A 219 16.26 -0.22 11.03
CA ARG A 219 15.82 1.06 10.46
C ARG A 219 14.30 1.07 10.30
N VAL A 220 13.72 2.27 10.27
CA VAL A 220 12.26 2.48 10.16
C VAL A 220 11.68 1.69 8.98
N GLU A 221 12.25 1.88 7.79
CA GLU A 221 11.80 1.21 6.57
C GLU A 221 11.92 -0.32 6.65
N THR A 222 12.98 -0.81 7.30
CA THR A 222 13.20 -2.26 7.49
C THR A 222 12.16 -2.84 8.44
N ALA A 223 11.92 -2.19 9.57
CA ALA A 223 10.92 -2.64 10.55
C ALA A 223 9.51 -2.64 9.97
N ALA A 224 9.12 -1.58 9.26
CA ALA A 224 7.80 -1.46 8.64
C ALA A 224 7.56 -2.57 7.59
N VAL A 225 8.53 -2.79 6.71
CA VAL A 225 8.43 -3.82 5.65
C VAL A 225 8.46 -5.22 6.24
N ALA A 226 9.33 -5.49 7.22
CA ALA A 226 9.44 -6.81 7.85
C ALA A 226 8.15 -7.19 8.60
N LEU A 227 7.58 -6.28 9.40
CA LEU A 227 6.29 -6.51 10.08
C LEU A 227 5.16 -6.72 9.07
N ALA A 228 5.08 -5.87 8.04
CA ALA A 228 4.08 -6.03 7.01
C ALA A 228 4.21 -7.39 6.30
N ALA A 229 5.42 -7.83 5.96
CA ALA A 229 5.66 -9.12 5.31
C ALA A 229 5.27 -10.31 6.20
N LEU A 230 5.65 -10.29 7.48
CA LEU A 230 5.31 -11.32 8.45
C LEU A 230 3.79 -11.46 8.63
N LEU A 231 3.07 -10.35 8.68
CA LEU A 231 1.63 -10.33 8.84
C LEU A 231 0.91 -10.75 7.56
N ARG A 232 1.35 -10.25 6.41
CA ARG A 232 0.75 -10.56 5.10
C ARG A 232 0.96 -12.01 4.65
N ALA A 233 2.03 -12.65 5.10
CA ALA A 233 2.30 -14.07 4.82
C ALA A 233 1.36 -15.04 5.55
N ARG A 234 0.57 -14.55 6.52
CA ARG A 234 -0.39 -15.38 7.26
C ARG A 234 -1.67 -15.61 6.47
N PRO A 235 -2.31 -16.77 6.60
CA PRO A 235 -3.64 -16.97 6.05
C PRO A 235 -4.61 -16.00 6.73
N ALA A 236 -5.59 -15.49 5.96
CA ALA A 236 -6.72 -14.76 6.56
C ALA A 236 -7.42 -15.70 7.53
N ALA A 237 -7.83 -15.17 8.70
CA ALA A 237 -8.71 -15.93 9.59
C ALA A 237 -10.01 -16.22 8.82
N GLY A 238 -10.38 -17.47 8.75
CA GLY A 238 -11.61 -17.94 8.11
C GLY A 238 -12.85 -17.49 8.86
#